data_9722ac018e55a728cee6c3799024de11
#
_entry.id   9722ac018e55a728cee6c3799024de11
#
_cell.length_a   1.000
_cell.length_b   1.000
_cell.length_c   1.000
_cell.angle_alpha   90.00
_cell.angle_beta   90.00
_cell.angle_gamma   90.00
#
_symmetry.space_group_name_H-M   'P 1'
#
loop_
_entity.id
_entity.type
_entity.pdbx_description
1 polymer ?
#
loop_
_entity_poly.entity_id
_entity_poly.type
_entity_poly.pdbx_seq_one_letter_code
_entity_poly.pdbx_strand_id
1 'polypeptide(L)'
;DIVLLDGWENTANSELKKQGFFDSMKSHGIDVDESSVYYGNNWFDSGRQTAMEITENRDRLPQAVVCASDHMALGLAAELEQRGVRVPEDIAITGYDAAETNDDRVIPLTSVDIPAKVDGEYAAKWIDAEINGRSLENYRSSASIHWGKSCGCEQCTEKPGKRDVTAWDMNAQPGRYGSYYNHMMEDL
;
A
#
# COMPACT_ATOMS: atom_id res chain seq x y z
N ASP A 1 1.30 -19.39 -4.75
CA ASP A 1 0.18 -18.61 -5.27
C ASP A 1 0.26 -17.19 -4.67
N ILE A 2 0.50 -16.18 -5.52
CA ILE A 2 0.60 -14.78 -5.14
C ILE A 2 -0.39 -13.99 -6.02
N VAL A 3 -1.15 -13.08 -5.43
CA VAL A 3 -2.13 -12.27 -6.15
C VAL A 3 -1.86 -10.78 -5.98
N LEU A 4 -2.31 -9.99 -6.95
CA LEU A 4 -2.29 -8.54 -6.92
C LEU A 4 -3.69 -8.02 -6.60
N LEU A 5 -3.81 -7.15 -5.61
CA LEU A 5 -4.97 -6.29 -5.42
C LEU A 5 -4.60 -4.91 -5.94
N ASP A 6 -4.98 -4.65 -7.18
CA ASP A 6 -4.69 -3.40 -7.89
C ASP A 6 -5.76 -2.33 -7.63
N GLY A 7 -5.49 -1.11 -8.06
CA GLY A 7 -6.42 0.00 -7.97
C GLY A 7 -7.51 -0.02 -9.03
N TRP A 8 -7.95 1.17 -9.44
CA TRP A 8 -8.95 1.31 -10.51
C TRP A 8 -8.46 0.68 -11.81
N GLU A 9 -9.23 -0.28 -12.33
CA GLU A 9 -8.98 -0.90 -13.62
C GLU A 9 -8.89 0.14 -14.75
N ASN A 10 -8.06 -0.13 -15.76
CA ASN A 10 -7.87 0.71 -16.95
C ASN A 10 -7.29 2.12 -16.65
N THR A 11 -6.64 2.32 -15.52
CA THR A 11 -5.85 3.54 -15.27
C THR A 11 -4.37 3.31 -15.60
N ALA A 12 -3.69 4.36 -16.07
CA ALA A 12 -2.25 4.25 -16.38
C ALA A 12 -1.40 3.78 -15.19
N ASN A 13 -1.75 4.20 -13.98
CA ASN A 13 -1.04 3.82 -12.75
C ASN A 13 -1.26 2.34 -12.41
N SER A 14 -2.49 1.85 -12.55
CA SER A 14 -2.84 0.46 -12.35
C SER A 14 -2.09 -0.44 -13.35
N GLU A 15 -2.15 -0.12 -14.64
CA GLU A 15 -1.44 -0.88 -15.67
C GLU A 15 0.07 -0.97 -15.43
N LEU A 16 0.70 0.11 -14.95
CA LEU A 16 2.13 0.11 -14.64
C LEU A 16 2.44 -0.78 -13.41
N LYS A 17 1.60 -0.76 -12.37
CA LYS A 17 1.77 -1.63 -11.20
C LYS A 17 1.55 -3.09 -11.56
N LYS A 18 0.50 -3.39 -12.31
CA LYS A 18 0.22 -4.74 -12.82
C LYS A 18 1.37 -5.27 -13.68
N GLN A 19 1.88 -4.47 -14.61
CA GLN A 19 3.02 -4.87 -15.42
C GLN A 19 4.26 -5.16 -14.56
N GLY A 20 4.56 -4.30 -13.58
CA GLY A 20 5.65 -4.53 -12.64
C GLY A 20 5.49 -5.80 -11.82
N PHE A 21 4.26 -6.11 -11.40
CA PHE A 21 3.94 -7.36 -10.72
C PHE A 21 4.21 -8.57 -11.63
N PHE A 22 3.70 -8.60 -12.84
CA PHE A 22 3.92 -9.69 -13.78
C PHE A 22 5.38 -9.88 -14.13
N ASP A 23 6.11 -8.80 -14.41
CA ASP A 23 7.53 -8.87 -14.72
C ASP A 23 8.35 -9.43 -13.56
N SER A 24 8.02 -9.01 -12.33
CA SER A 24 8.67 -9.51 -11.13
C SER A 24 8.38 -11.00 -10.92
N MET A 25 7.12 -11.42 -11.00
CA MET A 25 6.75 -12.83 -10.83
C MET A 25 7.45 -13.71 -11.86
N LYS A 26 7.41 -13.31 -13.12
CA LYS A 26 8.10 -14.01 -14.21
C LYS A 26 9.60 -14.13 -13.98
N SER A 27 10.25 -13.06 -13.51
CA SER A 27 11.71 -13.08 -13.25
C SER A 27 12.10 -14.06 -12.14
N HIS A 28 11.16 -14.39 -11.26
CA HIS A 28 11.34 -15.35 -10.16
C HIS A 28 10.76 -16.76 -10.48
N GLY A 29 10.33 -16.99 -11.72
CA GLY A 29 9.78 -18.28 -12.15
C GLY A 29 8.42 -18.60 -11.55
N ILE A 30 7.65 -17.58 -11.15
CA ILE A 30 6.29 -17.71 -10.62
C ILE A 30 5.32 -17.40 -11.74
N ASP A 31 4.49 -18.39 -12.10
CA ASP A 31 3.46 -18.20 -13.10
C ASP A 31 2.26 -17.47 -12.50
N VAL A 32 1.91 -16.35 -13.11
CA VAL A 32 0.72 -15.54 -12.81
C VAL A 32 0.06 -15.09 -14.10
N ASP A 33 -1.23 -14.91 -14.06
CA ASP A 33 -2.04 -14.41 -15.19
C ASP A 33 -3.09 -13.43 -14.69
N GLU A 34 -3.98 -12.98 -15.57
CA GLU A 34 -5.06 -12.02 -15.20
C GLU A 34 -5.98 -12.56 -14.10
N SER A 35 -6.09 -13.87 -13.90
CA SER A 35 -6.88 -14.45 -12.80
C SER A 35 -6.21 -14.25 -11.42
N SER A 36 -4.95 -13.83 -11.41
CA SER A 36 -4.20 -13.48 -10.21
C SER A 36 -4.38 -11.99 -9.83
N VAL A 37 -5.22 -11.24 -10.57
CA VAL A 37 -5.44 -9.81 -10.35
C VAL A 37 -6.85 -9.55 -9.87
N TYR A 38 -6.97 -8.88 -8.73
CA TYR A 38 -8.20 -8.28 -8.22
C TYR A 38 -8.13 -6.78 -8.42
N TYR A 39 -9.25 -6.16 -8.76
CA TYR A 39 -9.33 -4.71 -8.92
C TYR A 39 -10.14 -4.09 -7.80
N GLY A 40 -9.60 -3.01 -7.23
CA GLY A 40 -10.24 -2.23 -6.18
C GLY A 40 -10.35 -0.76 -6.56
N ASN A 41 -10.56 0.06 -5.55
CA ASN A 41 -10.75 1.49 -5.69
C ASN A 41 -9.67 2.33 -4.94
N ASN A 42 -8.59 1.70 -4.54
CA ASN A 42 -7.52 2.24 -3.69
C ASN A 42 -7.95 2.56 -2.24
N TRP A 43 -9.16 2.20 -1.82
CA TRP A 43 -9.67 2.44 -0.49
C TRP A 43 -9.92 1.16 0.29
N PHE A 44 -10.14 1.33 1.58
CA PHE A 44 -10.29 0.30 2.58
C PHE A 44 -11.39 -0.73 2.29
N ASP A 45 -12.54 -0.27 1.80
CA ASP A 45 -13.69 -1.09 1.49
C ASP A 45 -13.41 -2.14 0.41
N SER A 46 -12.63 -1.78 -0.63
CA SER A 46 -12.26 -2.76 -1.66
C SER A 46 -11.27 -3.81 -1.15
N GLY A 47 -10.40 -3.46 -0.20
CA GLY A 47 -9.57 -4.44 0.50
C GLY A 47 -10.43 -5.46 1.27
N ARG A 48 -11.43 -5.01 2.02
CA ARG A 48 -12.38 -5.87 2.70
C ARG A 48 -13.12 -6.79 1.74
N GLN A 49 -13.64 -6.23 0.66
CA GLN A 49 -14.34 -7.02 -0.35
C GLN A 49 -13.44 -8.12 -0.93
N THR A 50 -12.19 -7.81 -1.25
CA THR A 50 -11.24 -8.81 -1.75
C THR A 50 -10.97 -9.90 -0.71
N ALA A 51 -10.87 -9.57 0.58
CA ALA A 51 -10.74 -10.56 1.64
C ALA A 51 -11.92 -11.54 1.66
N MET A 52 -13.15 -11.03 1.49
CA MET A 52 -14.34 -11.85 1.38
C MET A 52 -14.25 -12.78 0.17
N GLU A 53 -13.92 -12.25 -0.99
CA GLU A 53 -13.83 -13.01 -2.24
C GLU A 53 -12.80 -14.14 -2.16
N ILE A 54 -11.59 -13.88 -1.65
CA ILE A 54 -10.54 -14.92 -1.55
C ILE A 54 -10.83 -15.97 -0.49
N THR A 55 -11.58 -15.63 0.56
CA THR A 55 -11.95 -16.60 1.60
C THR A 55 -13.17 -17.44 1.24
N GLU A 56 -14.07 -16.93 0.41
CA GLU A 56 -15.32 -17.61 0.03
C GLU A 56 -15.20 -18.41 -1.27
N ASN A 57 -14.40 -17.93 -2.22
CA ASN A 57 -14.39 -18.48 -3.59
C ASN A 57 -13.12 -19.26 -3.93
N ARG A 58 -12.21 -19.45 -2.98
CA ARG A 58 -11.00 -20.23 -3.20
C ARG A 58 -10.96 -21.47 -2.32
N ASP A 59 -10.61 -22.61 -2.90
CA ASP A 59 -10.32 -23.82 -2.17
C ASP A 59 -9.11 -23.68 -1.25
N ARG A 60 -8.24 -22.71 -1.54
CA ARG A 60 -7.03 -22.42 -0.79
C ARG A 60 -6.70 -20.94 -0.86
N LEU A 61 -6.34 -20.36 0.30
CA LEU A 61 -5.85 -18.97 0.37
C LEU A 61 -4.57 -18.79 -0.45
N PRO A 62 -4.39 -17.61 -1.10
CA PRO A 62 -3.11 -17.25 -1.67
C PRO A 62 -2.05 -17.13 -0.56
N GLN A 63 -0.80 -17.38 -0.88
CA GLN A 63 0.31 -17.24 0.06
C GLN A 63 0.61 -15.76 0.37
N ALA A 64 0.37 -14.89 -0.60
CA ALA A 64 0.56 -13.46 -0.43
C ALA A 64 -0.39 -12.64 -1.30
N VAL A 65 -0.72 -11.43 -0.82
CA VAL A 65 -1.40 -10.39 -1.57
C VAL A 65 -0.51 -9.15 -1.65
N VAL A 66 -0.19 -8.74 -2.86
CA VAL A 66 0.47 -7.47 -3.15
C VAL A 66 -0.61 -6.42 -3.36
N CYS A 67 -0.72 -5.42 -2.49
CA CYS A 67 -1.74 -4.39 -2.60
C CYS A 67 -1.16 -3.11 -3.21
N ALA A 68 -1.89 -2.52 -4.14
CA ALA A 68 -1.50 -1.28 -4.81
C ALA A 68 -1.72 -0.01 -3.97
N SER A 69 -2.28 -0.13 -2.76
CA SER A 69 -2.31 0.93 -1.75
C SER A 69 -2.33 0.36 -0.34
N ASP A 70 -1.85 1.12 0.63
CA ASP A 70 -1.91 0.75 2.04
C ASP A 70 -3.34 0.69 2.58
N HIS A 71 -4.22 1.55 2.09
CA HIS A 71 -5.62 1.52 2.49
C HIS A 71 -6.30 0.20 2.15
N MET A 72 -6.06 -0.32 0.94
CA MET A 72 -6.56 -1.64 0.56
C MET A 72 -5.91 -2.75 1.39
N ALA A 73 -4.60 -2.66 1.64
CA ALA A 73 -3.89 -3.64 2.46
C ALA A 73 -4.44 -3.71 3.90
N LEU A 74 -4.75 -2.55 4.49
CA LEU A 74 -5.34 -2.46 5.83
C LEU A 74 -6.77 -3.02 5.87
N GLY A 75 -7.58 -2.70 4.86
CA GLY A 75 -8.93 -3.25 4.73
C GLY A 75 -8.94 -4.76 4.55
N LEU A 76 -8.02 -5.26 3.73
CA LEU A 76 -7.81 -6.69 3.53
C LEU A 76 -7.41 -7.38 4.85
N ALA A 77 -6.41 -6.84 5.56
CA ALA A 77 -5.91 -7.42 6.80
C ALA A 77 -7.01 -7.46 7.89
N ALA A 78 -7.75 -6.36 8.05
CA ALA A 78 -8.82 -6.26 9.04
C ALA A 78 -9.95 -7.27 8.81
N GLU A 79 -10.38 -7.46 7.55
CA GLU A 79 -11.42 -8.43 7.23
C GLU A 79 -10.93 -9.89 7.35
N LEU A 80 -9.67 -10.16 6.95
CA LEU A 80 -9.05 -11.47 7.12
C LEU A 80 -8.99 -11.86 8.60
N GLU A 81 -8.60 -10.94 9.48
CA GLU A 81 -8.55 -11.18 10.92
C GLU A 81 -9.95 -11.50 11.48
N GLN A 82 -11.00 -10.77 11.08
CA GLN A 82 -12.37 -11.06 11.48
C GLN A 82 -12.83 -12.47 11.04
N ARG A 83 -12.28 -12.97 9.94
CA ARG A 83 -12.54 -14.34 9.43
C ARG A 83 -11.60 -15.40 10.01
N GLY A 84 -10.75 -15.02 10.98
CA GLY A 84 -9.82 -15.92 11.65
C GLY A 84 -8.58 -16.28 10.83
N VAL A 85 -8.29 -15.57 9.76
CA VAL A 85 -7.09 -15.70 8.92
C VAL A 85 -6.00 -14.80 9.46
N ARG A 86 -4.85 -15.38 9.79
CA ARG A 86 -3.74 -14.65 10.43
C ARG A 86 -2.81 -14.04 9.38
N VAL A 87 -2.42 -12.81 9.60
CA VAL A 87 -1.40 -12.10 8.83
C VAL A 87 -0.17 -11.92 9.73
N PRO A 88 1.02 -12.37 9.35
CA PRO A 88 1.39 -12.96 8.05
C PRO A 88 1.35 -14.51 8.00
N GLU A 89 0.96 -15.22 9.07
CA GLU A 89 1.17 -16.65 9.21
C GLU A 89 0.40 -17.50 8.19
N ASP A 90 -0.83 -17.10 7.84
CA ASP A 90 -1.67 -17.79 6.87
C ASP A 90 -1.63 -17.14 5.49
N ILE A 91 -1.41 -15.80 5.45
CA ILE A 91 -1.32 -15.00 4.23
C ILE A 91 -0.45 -13.76 4.48
N ALA A 92 0.57 -13.57 3.66
CA ALA A 92 1.39 -12.36 3.70
C ALA A 92 0.71 -11.21 2.93
N ILE A 93 0.90 -9.98 3.41
CA ILE A 93 0.36 -8.77 2.75
C ILE A 93 1.46 -7.73 2.60
N THR A 94 1.48 -7.06 1.45
CA THR A 94 2.31 -5.86 1.25
C THR A 94 1.45 -4.72 0.76
N GLY A 95 1.83 -3.49 1.11
CA GLY A 95 1.14 -2.27 0.71
C GLY A 95 1.97 -1.40 -0.24
N TYR A 96 1.44 -0.23 -0.52
CA TYR A 96 2.04 0.81 -1.35
C TYR A 96 1.62 2.18 -0.82
N ASP A 97 2.51 3.15 -0.84
CA ASP A 97 2.47 4.53 -0.35
C ASP A 97 3.14 4.73 1.02
N ALA A 98 3.37 3.69 1.81
CA ALA A 98 3.83 3.74 3.20
C ALA A 98 3.05 4.77 4.03
N ALA A 99 1.71 4.74 3.88
CA ALA A 99 0.82 5.59 4.64
C ALA A 99 0.93 5.26 6.13
N GLU A 100 1.17 6.29 6.96
CA GLU A 100 1.27 6.09 8.40
C GLU A 100 -0.11 5.79 8.98
N THR A 101 -0.19 4.73 9.78
CA THR A 101 -1.32 4.50 10.66
C THR A 101 -0.83 4.54 12.09
N ASN A 102 -1.49 5.30 12.94
CA ASN A 102 -1.25 5.35 14.38
C ASN A 102 -2.13 4.34 15.13
N ASP A 103 -2.79 3.43 14.43
CA ASP A 103 -3.66 2.45 15.03
C ASP A 103 -2.88 1.19 15.41
N ASP A 104 -2.61 1.02 16.71
CA ASP A 104 -1.90 -0.14 17.25
C ASP A 104 -2.67 -1.46 17.07
N ARG A 105 -3.93 -1.43 16.66
CA ARG A 105 -4.76 -2.61 16.36
C ARG A 105 -4.46 -3.21 14.99
N VAL A 106 -3.77 -2.46 14.14
CA VAL A 106 -3.47 -2.89 12.78
C VAL A 106 -2.03 -3.40 12.70
N ILE A 107 -1.83 -4.52 11.99
CA ILE A 107 -0.49 -5.03 11.76
C ILE A 107 0.36 -3.99 11.00
N PRO A 108 1.60 -3.69 11.45
CA PRO A 108 2.48 -2.81 10.71
C PRO A 108 2.75 -3.35 9.30
N LEU A 109 2.35 -2.59 8.29
CA LEU A 109 2.50 -3.00 6.90
C LEU A 109 3.95 -2.92 6.43
N THR A 110 4.38 -3.94 5.69
CA THR A 110 5.49 -3.81 4.76
C THR A 110 4.96 -3.13 3.51
N SER A 111 5.52 -1.98 3.14
CA SER A 111 4.97 -1.13 2.09
C SER A 111 6.06 -0.48 1.25
N VAL A 112 5.74 -0.17 0.00
CA VAL A 112 6.59 0.67 -0.85
C VAL A 112 6.48 2.12 -0.38
N ASP A 113 7.59 2.67 0.07
CA ASP A 113 7.70 4.07 0.51
C ASP A 113 8.08 4.96 -0.67
N ILE A 114 7.19 5.83 -1.07
CA ILE A 114 7.41 6.88 -2.06
C ILE A 114 7.74 8.19 -1.36
N PRO A 115 8.75 8.97 -1.80
CA PRO A 115 9.17 10.20 -1.12
C PRO A 115 8.22 11.37 -1.44
N ALA A 116 6.92 11.22 -1.15
CA ALA A 116 5.86 12.14 -1.54
C ALA A 116 6.12 13.60 -1.11
N LYS A 117 6.75 13.82 0.05
CA LYS A 117 7.14 15.16 0.50
C LYS A 117 8.17 15.79 -0.44
N VAL A 118 9.23 15.04 -0.78
CA VAL A 118 10.29 15.52 -1.66
C VAL A 118 9.76 15.77 -3.06
N ASP A 119 8.89 14.88 -3.55
CA ASP A 119 8.24 15.01 -4.84
C ASP A 119 7.35 16.26 -4.90
N GLY A 120 6.58 16.53 -3.84
CA GLY A 120 5.76 17.74 -3.72
C GLY A 120 6.59 19.03 -3.66
N GLU A 121 7.69 19.03 -2.91
CA GLU A 121 8.61 20.16 -2.87
C GLU A 121 9.26 20.43 -4.23
N TYR A 122 9.63 19.37 -4.96
CA TYR A 122 10.20 19.53 -6.29
C TYR A 122 9.17 20.04 -7.30
N ALA A 123 7.94 19.52 -7.25
CA ALA A 123 6.85 20.00 -8.10
C ALA A 123 6.59 21.49 -7.90
N ALA A 124 6.58 21.96 -6.64
CA ALA A 124 6.43 23.39 -6.34
C ALA A 124 7.59 24.22 -6.90
N LYS A 125 8.84 23.76 -6.76
CA LYS A 125 10.02 24.42 -7.33
C LYS A 125 9.97 24.47 -8.85
N TRP A 126 9.48 23.40 -9.46
CA TRP A 126 9.34 23.33 -10.92
C TRP A 126 8.33 24.34 -11.45
N ILE A 127 7.16 24.45 -10.80
CA ILE A 127 6.13 25.43 -11.15
C ILE A 127 6.68 26.85 -10.98
N ASP A 128 7.37 27.15 -9.87
CA ASP A 128 7.98 28.46 -9.66
C ASP A 128 9.01 28.81 -10.75
N ALA A 129 9.83 27.84 -11.14
CA ALA A 129 10.81 28.05 -12.21
C ALA A 129 10.14 28.35 -13.56
N GLU A 130 9.11 27.61 -13.93
CA GLU A 130 8.35 27.84 -15.16
C GLU A 130 7.71 29.24 -15.18
N ILE A 131 7.06 29.65 -14.09
CA ILE A 131 6.44 30.98 -13.98
C ILE A 131 7.50 32.10 -14.16
N ASN A 132 8.73 31.89 -13.70
CA ASN A 132 9.81 32.84 -13.75
C ASN A 132 10.74 32.69 -14.97
N GLY A 133 10.37 31.85 -15.95
CA GLY A 133 11.16 31.64 -17.17
C GLY A 133 12.50 30.92 -16.92
N ARG A 134 12.61 30.18 -15.83
CA ARG A 134 13.77 29.34 -15.49
C ARG A 134 13.47 27.88 -15.84
N SER A 135 14.48 27.10 -16.19
CA SER A 135 14.34 25.66 -16.36
C SER A 135 14.97 24.92 -15.18
N LEU A 136 14.38 23.80 -14.78
CA LEU A 136 14.97 22.84 -13.87
C LEU A 136 15.28 21.54 -14.62
N GLU A 137 16.28 20.80 -14.12
CA GLU A 137 16.57 19.47 -14.62
C GLU A 137 15.39 18.52 -14.28
N ASN A 138 15.23 17.49 -15.11
CA ASN A 138 14.23 16.46 -14.82
C ASN A 138 14.61 15.74 -13.53
N TYR A 139 13.63 15.62 -12.64
CA TYR A 139 13.75 14.89 -11.40
C TYR A 139 13.12 13.50 -11.53
N ARG A 140 13.78 12.53 -10.94
CA ARG A 140 13.24 11.17 -10.84
C ARG A 140 13.39 10.72 -9.39
N SER A 141 12.28 10.47 -8.73
CA SER A 141 12.27 9.94 -7.37
C SER A 141 12.60 8.45 -7.34
N SER A 142 13.10 7.99 -6.21
CA SER A 142 13.36 6.58 -5.95
C SER A 142 12.51 6.11 -4.78
N ALA A 143 11.76 5.04 -4.97
CA ALA A 143 11.05 4.39 -3.88
C ALA A 143 12.00 3.56 -3.03
N SER A 144 11.61 3.33 -1.78
CA SER A 144 12.26 2.42 -0.84
C SER A 144 11.24 1.45 -0.25
N ILE A 145 11.68 0.49 0.57
CA ILE A 145 10.78 -0.40 1.28
C ILE A 145 10.71 0.03 2.74
N HIS A 146 9.52 0.32 3.21
CA HIS A 146 9.20 0.38 4.62
C HIS A 146 8.90 -1.04 5.11
N TRP A 147 9.74 -1.53 6.02
CA TRP A 147 9.61 -2.88 6.56
C TRP A 147 8.65 -2.90 7.75
N GLY A 148 7.53 -3.58 7.59
CA GLY A 148 6.59 -3.90 8.66
C GLY A 148 6.60 -5.38 9.00
N LYS A 149 5.53 -5.89 9.56
CA LYS A 149 5.40 -7.31 9.96
C LYS A 149 4.51 -8.12 9.01
N SER A 150 3.74 -7.46 8.17
CA SER A 150 2.69 -8.08 7.37
C SER A 150 3.19 -9.00 6.26
N CYS A 151 4.47 -8.93 5.89
CA CYS A 151 5.07 -9.83 4.89
C CYS A 151 5.67 -11.11 5.48
N GLY A 152 5.81 -11.22 6.81
CA GLY A 152 6.47 -12.36 7.45
C GLY A 152 7.98 -12.50 7.20
N CYS A 153 8.65 -11.49 6.67
CA CYS A 153 10.06 -11.51 6.33
C CYS A 153 10.94 -11.39 7.58
N GLU A 154 12.10 -12.08 7.61
CA GLU A 154 13.05 -12.02 8.74
C GLU A 154 13.55 -10.60 9.02
N GLN A 155 13.72 -9.78 7.98
CA GLN A 155 14.13 -8.36 8.10
C GLN A 155 13.14 -7.51 8.89
N CYS A 156 11.92 -7.99 9.08
CA CYS A 156 10.86 -7.32 9.85
C CYS A 156 10.96 -7.55 11.36
N THR A 157 11.91 -8.37 11.83
CA THR A 157 12.12 -8.63 13.26
C THR A 157 12.88 -7.51 13.96
N GLU A 158 13.62 -6.68 13.25
CA GLU A 158 14.15 -5.44 13.76
C GLU A 158 13.02 -4.41 13.85
N LYS A 159 12.97 -3.65 14.97
CA LYS A 159 11.93 -2.63 15.16
C LYS A 159 11.84 -1.76 13.92
N PRO A 160 10.63 -1.55 13.37
CA PRO A 160 10.45 -0.64 12.24
C PRO A 160 11.17 0.66 12.59
N GLY A 161 12.10 1.07 11.73
CA GLY A 161 12.89 2.28 11.96
C GLY A 161 11.92 3.42 12.19
N LYS A 162 12.04 4.11 13.34
CA LYS A 162 11.25 5.32 13.56
C LYS A 162 11.58 6.24 12.39
N ARG A 163 10.60 6.47 11.53
CA ARG A 163 10.67 7.62 10.64
C ARG A 163 10.90 8.84 11.50
N ASP A 164 11.88 9.64 11.13
CA ASP A 164 12.05 10.95 11.73
C ASP A 164 10.90 11.84 11.22
N VAL A 165 9.77 11.82 11.93
CA VAL A 165 8.53 12.55 11.60
C VAL A 165 8.62 14.04 12.01
N THR A 166 9.83 14.60 12.08
CA THR A 166 10.05 15.96 12.58
C THR A 166 9.45 17.08 11.71
N ALA A 167 8.69 16.78 10.66
CA ALA A 167 8.15 17.81 9.77
C ALA A 167 6.63 17.80 9.55
N TRP A 168 5.89 16.82 10.07
CA TRP A 168 4.41 16.82 10.00
C TRP A 168 3.82 16.48 11.35
N ASP A 169 3.60 17.50 12.15
CA ASP A 169 2.74 17.39 13.32
C ASP A 169 1.28 17.36 12.81
N MET A 170 0.73 16.15 12.67
CA MET A 170 -0.67 15.93 12.30
C MET A 170 -1.63 16.57 13.32
N ASN A 171 -1.15 16.91 14.53
CA ASN A 171 -1.92 17.66 15.52
C ASN A 171 -2.00 19.16 15.22
N ALA A 172 -1.19 19.69 14.31
CA ALA A 172 -1.22 21.10 13.94
C ALA A 172 -2.34 21.46 12.94
N GLN A 173 -3.00 20.49 12.33
CA GLN A 173 -4.17 20.68 11.46
C GLN A 173 -5.30 19.74 11.87
N PRO A 174 -6.08 20.05 12.90
CA PRO A 174 -7.29 19.28 13.17
C PRO A 174 -8.30 19.59 12.07
N GLY A 175 -8.53 18.65 11.14
CA GLY A 175 -9.74 18.82 10.38
C GLY A 175 -9.86 18.33 8.96
N ARG A 176 -8.97 17.55 8.33
CA ARG A 176 -9.33 17.00 7.00
C ARG A 176 -9.03 15.52 6.75
N TYR A 177 -8.10 14.91 7.46
CA TYR A 177 -7.81 13.48 7.26
C TYR A 177 -7.97 12.63 8.52
N GLY A 178 -7.72 13.17 9.71
CA GLY A 178 -7.90 12.43 10.97
C GLY A 178 -9.35 12.03 11.25
N SER A 179 -10.34 12.84 10.84
CA SER A 179 -11.76 12.50 11.00
C SER A 179 -12.22 11.39 10.03
N TYR A 180 -11.57 11.25 8.89
CA TYR A 180 -11.88 10.20 7.91
C TYR A 180 -11.43 8.83 8.41
N TYR A 181 -10.22 8.74 8.98
CA TYR A 181 -9.70 7.50 9.56
C TYR A 181 -10.49 7.06 10.79
N ASN A 182 -10.79 7.98 11.70
CA ASN A 182 -11.57 7.67 12.90
C ASN A 182 -13.00 7.22 12.56
N HIS A 183 -13.64 7.81 11.55
CA HIS A 183 -14.99 7.40 11.14
C HIS A 183 -15.02 6.01 10.48
N MET A 184 -13.99 5.67 9.69
CA MET A 184 -13.91 4.34 9.08
C MET A 184 -13.61 3.22 10.07
N MET A 185 -12.95 3.55 11.21
CA MET A 185 -12.59 2.58 12.23
C MET A 185 -13.65 2.47 13.34
N GLU A 186 -14.60 3.41 13.44
CA GLU A 186 -15.76 3.33 14.34
C GLU A 186 -16.84 2.37 13.81
N ASP A 187 -16.84 2.09 12.50
CA ASP A 187 -17.75 1.14 11.85
C ASP A 187 -17.18 -0.30 11.79
N LEU A 188 -16.02 -0.55 12.41
CA LEU A 188 -15.38 -1.86 12.64
C LEU A 188 -15.63 -2.36 14.07
#